data_b04d194911b701b78d331e9bc7945dde
#
_entry.id   b04d194911b701b78d331e9bc7945dde
#
_cell.length_a   1.000
_cell.length_b   1.000
_cell.length_c   1.000
_cell.angle_alpha   90.00
_cell.angle_beta   90.00
_cell.angle_gamma   90.00
#
_symmetry.space_group_name_H-M   'P 1'
#
loop_
_entity.id
_entity.type
_entity.pdbx_description
1 polymer ?
#
loop_
_entity_poly.entity_id
_entity_poly.type
_entity_poly.pdbx_seq_one_letter_code
_entity_poly.pdbx_strand_id
1 'polypeptide(L)'
;MTLLITLIIAAITYGTPLLFGTLGEILTEKSGNLNLGVEGIMFMGGALGLGGVYYYEKLSSSPNGFVAILVGIFFAFLAGAIASLIFSFLTITLRANQNVTGLALSIFGTGIGQFIGEYMRVSENGYISVSNMLKGYFQNSPFPKGLQDIPVVGGILFGNSFFFYLAVACAVALYWYLNKTRSGLYLRSVGESPATADAAGINVTRYKYLATVIGGGVSAVGGMVYIMTIAGGVWNHEGLSGVGWLAVALVIFLSLIHISEPTRRT
;
A
#
# COMPACT_ATOMS: atom_id res chain seq x y z
N MET A 1 -21.98 -24.52 1.17
CA MET A 1 -20.90 -24.32 0.19
C MET A 1 -20.81 -22.87 -0.27
N THR A 2 -21.89 -22.24 -0.65
CA THR A 2 -21.95 -20.81 -1.05
C THR A 2 -21.43 -19.83 0.01
N LEU A 3 -21.78 -20.00 1.29
CA LEU A 3 -21.31 -19.12 2.37
C LEU A 3 -19.80 -19.10 2.53
N LEU A 4 -19.15 -20.26 2.47
CA LEU A 4 -17.68 -20.36 2.58
C LEU A 4 -16.99 -19.66 1.41
N ILE A 5 -17.49 -19.83 0.20
CA ILE A 5 -16.97 -19.16 -1.01
C ILE A 5 -17.10 -17.63 -0.86
N THR A 6 -18.27 -17.16 -0.42
CA THR A 6 -18.50 -15.72 -0.19
C THR A 6 -17.55 -15.16 0.86
N LEU A 7 -17.30 -15.89 1.96
CA LEU A 7 -16.33 -15.48 2.98
C LEU A 7 -14.90 -15.41 2.43
N ILE A 8 -14.48 -16.37 1.60
CA ILE A 8 -13.15 -16.36 0.97
C ILE A 8 -13.01 -15.16 0.03
N ILE A 9 -14.00 -14.89 -0.82
CA ILE A 9 -13.99 -13.75 -1.73
C ILE A 9 -13.95 -12.43 -0.93
N ALA A 10 -14.75 -12.31 0.13
CA ALA A 10 -14.71 -11.13 1.00
C ALA A 10 -13.32 -10.95 1.65
N ALA A 11 -12.73 -12.05 2.17
CA ALA A 11 -11.39 -12.02 2.75
C ALA A 11 -10.32 -11.55 1.73
N ILE A 12 -10.41 -11.99 0.48
CA ILE A 12 -9.52 -11.54 -0.61
C ILE A 12 -9.72 -10.04 -0.89
N THR A 13 -10.97 -9.60 -0.99
CA THR A 13 -11.30 -8.20 -1.28
C THR A 13 -10.78 -7.26 -0.19
N TYR A 14 -11.08 -7.55 1.09
CA TYR A 14 -10.60 -6.74 2.22
C TYR A 14 -9.09 -6.91 2.49
N GLY A 15 -8.54 -8.07 2.19
CA GLY A 15 -7.10 -8.36 2.32
C GLY A 15 -6.22 -7.67 1.28
N THR A 16 -6.77 -7.30 0.12
CA THR A 16 -5.98 -6.69 -0.97
C THR A 16 -5.35 -5.35 -0.58
N PRO A 17 -6.05 -4.36 -0.01
CA PRO A 17 -5.44 -3.13 0.49
C PRO A 17 -4.41 -3.37 1.59
N LEU A 18 -4.70 -4.30 2.51
CA LEU A 18 -3.78 -4.70 3.58
C LEU A 18 -2.49 -5.29 3.01
N LEU A 19 -2.59 -6.09 1.95
CA LEU A 19 -1.42 -6.68 1.30
C LEU A 19 -0.49 -5.60 0.73
N PHE A 20 -1.02 -4.56 0.08
CA PHE A 20 -0.20 -3.42 -0.36
C PHE A 20 0.48 -2.70 0.82
N GLY A 21 -0.26 -2.42 1.89
CA GLY A 21 0.28 -1.82 3.11
C GLY A 21 1.40 -2.66 3.71
N THR A 22 1.17 -3.96 3.84
CA THR A 22 2.14 -4.92 4.38
C THR A 22 3.39 -5.07 3.49
N LEU A 23 3.23 -5.15 2.16
CA LEU A 23 4.36 -5.26 1.22
C LEU A 23 5.24 -4.02 1.27
N GLY A 24 4.64 -2.83 1.35
CA GLY A 24 5.39 -1.59 1.50
C GLY A 24 6.18 -1.54 2.80
N GLU A 25 5.56 -1.95 3.91
CA GLU A 25 6.25 -1.96 5.20
C GLU A 25 7.31 -3.05 5.30
N ILE A 26 7.10 -4.25 4.71
CA ILE A 26 8.15 -5.28 4.60
C ILE A 26 9.39 -4.73 3.90
N LEU A 27 9.23 -3.97 2.82
CA LEU A 27 10.36 -3.37 2.12
C LEU A 27 11.11 -2.36 3.01
N THR A 28 10.38 -1.56 3.77
CA THR A 28 10.94 -0.60 4.73
C THR A 28 11.67 -1.32 5.87
N GLU A 29 11.03 -2.32 6.49
CA GLU A 29 11.61 -3.11 7.59
C GLU A 29 12.88 -3.85 7.18
N LYS A 30 12.91 -4.43 5.96
CA LYS A 30 14.12 -5.10 5.43
C LYS A 30 15.29 -4.16 5.22
N SER A 31 15.09 -2.85 5.24
CA SER A 31 16.17 -1.84 5.27
C SER A 31 16.66 -1.50 6.68
N GLY A 32 16.04 -2.07 7.72
CA GLY A 32 16.31 -1.78 9.12
C GLY A 32 15.57 -0.54 9.66
N ASN A 33 14.50 -0.11 8.98
CA ASN A 33 13.63 0.97 9.43
C ASN A 33 12.22 0.41 9.67
N LEU A 34 11.66 0.58 10.87
CA LEU A 34 10.27 0.27 11.15
C LEU A 34 9.43 1.54 11.08
N ASN A 35 8.48 1.59 10.16
CA ASN A 35 7.64 2.77 9.96
C ASN A 35 6.22 2.53 10.47
N LEU A 36 5.93 2.96 11.68
CA LEU A 36 4.59 2.93 12.27
C LEU A 36 3.63 3.97 11.63
N GLY A 37 4.11 4.75 10.66
CA GLY A 37 3.33 5.78 9.96
C GLY A 37 2.47 5.27 8.81
N VAL A 38 2.40 3.96 8.58
CA VAL A 38 1.65 3.35 7.46
C VAL A 38 0.19 3.78 7.44
N GLU A 39 -0.45 3.91 8.60
CA GLU A 39 -1.84 4.40 8.69
C GLU A 39 -2.00 5.78 8.03
N GLY A 40 -1.19 6.75 8.42
CA GLY A 40 -1.21 8.09 7.84
C GLY A 40 -0.84 8.11 6.35
N ILE A 41 0.11 7.27 5.95
CA ILE A 41 0.53 7.10 4.55
C ILE A 41 -0.63 6.56 3.70
N MET A 42 -1.37 5.57 4.19
CA MET A 42 -2.53 5.01 3.50
C MET A 42 -3.67 6.03 3.40
N PHE A 43 -3.91 6.84 4.45
CA PHE A 43 -4.89 7.93 4.39
C PHE A 43 -4.54 8.98 3.33
N MET A 44 -3.30 9.45 3.30
CA MET A 44 -2.82 10.39 2.27
C MET A 44 -2.95 9.78 0.87
N GLY A 45 -2.56 8.51 0.70
CA GLY A 45 -2.68 7.78 -0.56
C GLY A 45 -4.12 7.61 -1.01
N GLY A 46 -5.03 7.30 -0.07
CA GLY A 46 -6.46 7.18 -0.34
C GLY A 46 -7.07 8.50 -0.81
N ALA A 47 -6.82 9.59 -0.10
CA ALA A 47 -7.35 10.90 -0.43
C ALA A 47 -6.82 11.42 -1.77
N LEU A 48 -5.48 11.40 -1.98
CA LEU A 48 -4.86 11.90 -3.20
C LEU A 48 -5.08 10.97 -4.40
N GLY A 49 -5.15 9.66 -4.19
CA GLY A 49 -5.48 8.69 -5.23
C GLY A 49 -6.91 8.88 -5.74
N LEU A 50 -7.89 8.99 -4.82
CA LEU A 50 -9.27 9.32 -5.19
C LEU A 50 -9.35 10.68 -5.89
N GLY A 51 -8.70 11.71 -5.33
CA GLY A 51 -8.67 13.05 -5.90
C GLY A 51 -8.10 13.06 -7.31
N GLY A 52 -6.99 12.35 -7.56
CA GLY A 52 -6.40 12.22 -8.87
C GLY A 52 -7.36 11.62 -9.90
N VAL A 53 -8.06 10.54 -9.55
CA VAL A 53 -9.06 9.91 -10.41
C VAL A 53 -10.25 10.85 -10.66
N TYR A 54 -10.75 11.48 -9.61
CA TYR A 54 -11.89 12.41 -9.70
C TYR A 54 -11.60 13.62 -10.59
N TYR A 55 -10.47 14.28 -10.40
CA TYR A 55 -10.10 15.43 -11.22
C TYR A 55 -9.74 15.04 -12.65
N TYR A 56 -9.13 13.86 -12.86
CA TYR A 56 -8.95 13.33 -14.20
C TYR A 56 -10.29 13.16 -14.92
N GLU A 57 -11.28 12.57 -14.25
CA GLU A 57 -12.62 12.39 -14.80
C GLU A 57 -13.28 13.73 -15.16
N LYS A 58 -13.18 14.71 -14.26
CA LYS A 58 -13.78 16.06 -14.43
C LYS A 58 -13.13 16.86 -15.58
N LEU A 59 -11.82 16.67 -15.79
CA LEU A 59 -11.08 17.40 -16.83
C LEU A 59 -11.10 16.71 -18.20
N SER A 60 -11.41 15.43 -18.25
CA SER A 60 -11.40 14.65 -19.50
C SER A 60 -12.78 14.62 -20.15
N SER A 61 -12.86 14.98 -21.43
CA SER A 61 -14.09 14.88 -22.22
C SER A 61 -14.53 13.44 -22.48
N SER A 62 -13.58 12.47 -22.45
CA SER A 62 -13.82 11.04 -22.61
C SER A 62 -12.90 10.26 -21.68
N PRO A 63 -13.25 10.09 -20.39
CA PRO A 63 -12.40 9.45 -19.41
C PRO A 63 -12.20 7.97 -19.72
N ASN A 64 -10.94 7.54 -19.79
CA ASN A 64 -10.56 6.14 -20.02
C ASN A 64 -10.24 5.47 -18.68
N GLY A 65 -10.86 4.30 -18.41
CA GLY A 65 -10.69 3.59 -17.15
C GLY A 65 -9.27 3.12 -16.87
N PHE A 66 -8.52 2.72 -17.90
CA PHE A 66 -7.11 2.34 -17.72
C PHE A 66 -6.23 3.53 -17.31
N VAL A 67 -6.43 4.69 -17.95
CA VAL A 67 -5.73 5.92 -17.58
C VAL A 67 -6.13 6.36 -16.17
N ALA A 68 -7.40 6.24 -15.78
CA ALA A 68 -7.87 6.53 -14.44
C ALA A 68 -7.15 5.67 -13.38
N ILE A 69 -6.95 4.38 -13.64
CA ILE A 69 -6.17 3.49 -12.75
C ILE A 69 -4.72 3.99 -12.60
N LEU A 70 -4.05 4.31 -13.71
CA LEU A 70 -2.67 4.80 -13.68
C LEU A 70 -2.56 6.14 -12.93
N VAL A 71 -3.48 7.06 -13.15
CA VAL A 71 -3.54 8.35 -12.46
C VAL A 71 -3.75 8.13 -10.95
N GLY A 72 -4.69 7.27 -10.56
CA GLY A 72 -4.93 6.93 -9.15
C GLY A 72 -3.69 6.35 -8.48
N ILE A 73 -3.05 5.35 -9.11
CA ILE A 73 -1.81 4.76 -8.61
C ILE A 73 -0.69 5.81 -8.49
N PHE A 74 -0.52 6.66 -9.50
CA PHE A 74 0.51 7.69 -9.52
C PHE A 74 0.36 8.68 -8.37
N PHE A 75 -0.83 9.25 -8.18
CA PHE A 75 -1.07 10.23 -7.12
C PHE A 75 -1.02 9.59 -5.72
N ALA A 76 -1.52 8.37 -5.56
CA ALA A 76 -1.39 7.64 -4.30
C ALA A 76 0.07 7.33 -3.97
N PHE A 77 0.83 6.78 -4.93
CA PHE A 77 2.24 6.48 -4.76
C PHE A 77 3.06 7.75 -4.44
N LEU A 78 2.82 8.84 -5.15
CA LEU A 78 3.50 10.11 -4.91
C LEU A 78 3.23 10.65 -3.50
N ALA A 79 1.98 10.57 -3.03
CA ALA A 79 1.60 10.96 -1.67
C ALA A 79 2.38 10.17 -0.61
N GLY A 80 2.41 8.84 -0.75
CA GLY A 80 3.14 7.98 0.17
C GLY A 80 4.66 8.15 0.09
N ALA A 81 5.20 8.35 -1.11
CA ALA A 81 6.61 8.64 -1.31
C ALA A 81 7.05 9.94 -0.60
N ILE A 82 6.26 11.00 -0.70
CA ILE A 82 6.52 12.29 -0.02
C ILE A 82 6.44 12.10 1.49
N ALA A 83 5.41 11.46 2.02
CA ALA A 83 5.27 11.19 3.45
C ALA A 83 6.44 10.37 3.99
N SER A 84 6.84 9.32 3.25
CA SER A 84 7.96 8.46 3.62
C SER A 84 9.32 9.12 3.41
N LEU A 85 9.43 10.10 2.53
CA LEU A 85 10.63 10.93 2.40
C LEU A 85 10.82 11.78 3.65
N ILE A 86 9.75 12.37 4.19
CA ILE A 86 9.79 13.12 5.46
C ILE A 86 10.23 12.18 6.61
N PHE A 87 9.62 11.00 6.70
CA PHE A 87 10.02 10.00 7.69
C PHE A 87 11.48 9.60 7.55
N SER A 88 11.97 9.34 6.34
CA SER A 88 13.34 8.97 6.04
C SER A 88 14.32 10.09 6.44
N PHE A 89 13.98 11.34 6.15
CA PHE A 89 14.81 12.48 6.53
C PHE A 89 14.96 12.58 8.06
N LEU A 90 13.86 12.44 8.79
CA LEU A 90 13.89 12.51 10.26
C LEU A 90 14.64 11.32 10.88
N THR A 91 14.41 10.09 10.40
CA THR A 91 14.96 8.88 11.03
C THR A 91 16.35 8.51 10.55
N ILE A 92 16.67 8.74 9.27
CA ILE A 92 17.96 8.34 8.67
C ILE A 92 18.97 9.49 8.78
N THR A 93 18.58 10.71 8.41
CA THR A 93 19.49 11.87 8.41
C THR A 93 19.59 12.48 9.79
N LEU A 94 18.47 12.81 10.44
CA LEU A 94 18.47 13.41 11.79
C LEU A 94 18.56 12.38 12.92
N ARG A 95 18.50 11.08 12.60
CA ARG A 95 18.61 9.97 13.56
C ARG A 95 17.57 10.03 14.69
N ALA A 96 16.39 10.58 14.40
CA ALA A 96 15.27 10.59 15.33
C ALA A 96 14.76 9.17 15.63
N ASN A 97 14.08 8.99 16.75
CA ASN A 97 13.52 7.71 17.14
C ASN A 97 12.43 7.28 16.11
N GLN A 98 12.63 6.12 15.49
CA GLN A 98 11.76 5.62 14.41
C GLN A 98 10.31 5.43 14.86
N ASN A 99 10.11 4.87 16.06
CA ASN A 99 8.76 4.60 16.58
C ASN A 99 7.99 5.89 16.83
N VAL A 100 8.63 6.87 17.49
CA VAL A 100 8.02 8.17 17.75
C VAL A 100 7.73 8.92 16.47
N THR A 101 8.67 8.93 15.53
CA THR A 101 8.51 9.58 14.24
C THR A 101 7.40 8.91 13.41
N GLY A 102 7.33 7.57 13.42
CA GLY A 102 6.27 6.81 12.75
C GLY A 102 4.89 7.10 13.33
N LEU A 103 4.76 7.11 14.67
CA LEU A 103 3.50 7.47 15.34
C LEU A 103 3.08 8.92 15.02
N ALA A 104 4.02 9.86 15.04
CA ALA A 104 3.75 11.24 14.66
C ALA A 104 3.30 11.33 13.21
N LEU A 105 3.95 10.61 12.29
CA LEU A 105 3.54 10.53 10.88
C LEU A 105 2.17 9.90 10.70
N SER A 106 1.80 8.89 11.50
CA SER A 106 0.46 8.30 11.50
C SER A 106 -0.59 9.37 11.76
N ILE A 107 -0.47 10.12 12.87
CA ILE A 107 -1.43 11.16 13.26
C ILE A 107 -1.46 12.29 12.22
N PHE A 108 -0.29 12.79 11.84
CA PHE A 108 -0.16 13.88 10.89
C PHE A 108 -0.67 13.49 9.48
N GLY A 109 -0.29 12.31 8.99
CA GLY A 109 -0.71 11.81 7.70
C GLY A 109 -2.20 11.53 7.63
N THR A 110 -2.80 10.96 8.69
CA THR A 110 -4.25 10.80 8.81
C THR A 110 -4.94 12.16 8.76
N GLY A 111 -4.47 13.14 9.55
CA GLY A 111 -5.02 14.50 9.55
C GLY A 111 -4.94 15.18 8.18
N ILE A 112 -3.80 15.07 7.48
CA ILE A 112 -3.65 15.60 6.11
C ILE A 112 -4.59 14.88 5.14
N GLY A 113 -4.63 13.55 5.17
CA GLY A 113 -5.50 12.78 4.29
C GLY A 113 -6.98 13.14 4.50
N GLN A 114 -7.41 13.24 5.75
CA GLN A 114 -8.75 13.68 6.11
C GLN A 114 -9.02 15.12 5.66
N PHE A 115 -8.09 16.04 5.90
CA PHE A 115 -8.23 17.43 5.47
C PHE A 115 -8.38 17.56 3.96
N ILE A 116 -7.54 16.89 3.18
CA ILE A 116 -7.60 16.90 1.71
C ILE A 116 -8.92 16.29 1.23
N GLY A 117 -9.31 15.14 1.76
CA GLY A 117 -10.55 14.47 1.39
C GLY A 117 -11.79 15.31 1.72
N GLU A 118 -11.82 15.92 2.91
CA GLU A 118 -12.92 16.81 3.32
C GLU A 118 -12.94 18.12 2.52
N TYR A 119 -11.77 18.70 2.24
CA TYR A 119 -11.68 19.89 1.38
C TYR A 119 -12.27 19.61 -0.01
N MET A 120 -11.91 18.49 -0.62
CA MET A 120 -12.48 18.08 -1.90
C MET A 120 -13.99 17.86 -1.79
N ARG A 121 -14.46 17.20 -0.72
CA ARG A 121 -15.89 16.95 -0.48
C ARG A 121 -16.69 18.26 -0.36
N VAL A 122 -16.20 19.21 0.40
CA VAL A 122 -16.85 20.51 0.59
C VAL A 122 -16.86 21.32 -0.72
N SER A 123 -15.76 21.30 -1.47
CA SER A 123 -15.64 21.99 -2.75
C SER A 123 -16.61 21.47 -3.83
N GLU A 124 -17.07 20.21 -3.67
CA GLU A 124 -17.99 19.54 -4.60
C GLU A 124 -19.40 19.33 -4.00
N ASN A 125 -19.90 20.34 -3.27
CA ASN A 125 -21.25 20.36 -2.68
C ASN A 125 -21.54 19.24 -1.67
N GLY A 126 -20.53 18.80 -0.93
CA GLY A 126 -20.67 17.82 0.16
C GLY A 126 -20.58 16.37 -0.25
N TYR A 127 -20.37 16.06 -1.52
CA TYR A 127 -20.23 14.69 -2.00
C TYR A 127 -19.16 14.57 -3.08
N ILE A 128 -18.20 13.69 -2.88
CA ILE A 128 -17.20 13.35 -3.90
C ILE A 128 -17.26 11.86 -4.17
N SER A 129 -17.48 11.52 -5.43
CA SER A 129 -17.58 10.16 -5.92
C SER A 129 -17.16 10.09 -7.38
N VAL A 130 -16.46 9.04 -7.72
CA VAL A 130 -16.13 8.70 -9.11
C VAL A 130 -17.37 8.11 -9.80
N SER A 131 -17.51 8.29 -11.12
CA SER A 131 -18.64 7.75 -11.88
C SER A 131 -18.70 6.23 -11.86
N ASN A 132 -19.90 5.65 -12.02
CA ASN A 132 -20.10 4.21 -12.04
C ASN A 132 -19.32 3.52 -13.18
N MET A 133 -19.10 4.22 -14.28
CA MET A 133 -18.29 3.72 -15.40
C MET A 133 -16.85 3.45 -14.95
N LEU A 134 -16.21 4.44 -14.32
CA LEU A 134 -14.82 4.29 -13.86
C LEU A 134 -14.72 3.35 -12.66
N LYS A 135 -15.67 3.38 -11.72
CA LYS A 135 -15.73 2.41 -10.60
C LYS A 135 -15.65 0.96 -11.08
N GLY A 136 -16.33 0.66 -12.19
CA GLY A 136 -16.29 -0.67 -12.78
C GLY A 136 -14.87 -1.15 -13.10
N TYR A 137 -13.98 -0.27 -13.55
CA TYR A 137 -12.59 -0.64 -13.84
C TYR A 137 -11.77 -0.95 -12.58
N PHE A 138 -12.13 -0.37 -11.44
CA PHE A 138 -11.46 -0.62 -10.16
C PHE A 138 -12.00 -1.85 -9.44
N GLN A 139 -13.30 -2.13 -9.56
CA GLN A 139 -14.00 -3.16 -8.80
C GLN A 139 -14.17 -4.47 -9.54
N ASN A 140 -14.39 -4.41 -10.85
CA ASN A 140 -14.65 -5.60 -11.64
C ASN A 140 -13.37 -6.39 -11.94
N SER A 141 -13.55 -7.67 -12.14
CA SER A 141 -12.49 -8.56 -12.60
C SER A 141 -12.08 -8.23 -14.05
N PRO A 142 -10.78 -8.27 -14.37
CA PRO A 142 -10.27 -8.12 -15.73
C PRO A 142 -10.54 -9.36 -16.61
N PHE A 143 -10.99 -10.47 -16.03
CA PHE A 143 -11.20 -11.72 -16.76
C PHE A 143 -12.61 -11.81 -17.33
N PRO A 144 -12.79 -12.53 -18.49
CA PRO A 144 -14.10 -12.74 -19.07
C PRO A 144 -15.02 -13.59 -18.18
N LYS A 145 -16.32 -13.35 -18.25
CA LYS A 145 -17.35 -14.02 -17.42
C LYS A 145 -17.27 -15.54 -17.47
N GLY A 146 -16.95 -16.13 -18.62
CA GLY A 146 -16.85 -17.58 -18.76
C GLY A 146 -15.80 -18.25 -17.86
N LEU A 147 -14.73 -17.52 -17.45
CA LEU A 147 -13.77 -18.01 -16.47
C LEU A 147 -14.25 -17.79 -15.02
N GLN A 148 -15.03 -16.72 -14.79
CA GLN A 148 -15.59 -16.41 -13.49
C GLN A 148 -16.71 -17.39 -13.08
N ASP A 149 -17.44 -17.95 -14.08
CA ASP A 149 -18.58 -18.85 -13.87
C ASP A 149 -18.16 -20.29 -13.56
N ILE A 150 -16.86 -20.62 -13.58
CA ILE A 150 -16.37 -21.94 -13.16
C ILE A 150 -16.72 -22.17 -11.69
N PRO A 151 -17.43 -23.26 -11.34
CA PRO A 151 -17.87 -23.53 -9.98
C PRO A 151 -16.69 -23.51 -8.99
N VAL A 152 -16.82 -22.78 -7.89
CA VAL A 152 -15.85 -22.61 -6.78
C VAL A 152 -14.60 -21.85 -7.20
N VAL A 153 -13.86 -22.34 -8.18
CA VAL A 153 -12.54 -21.81 -8.60
C VAL A 153 -12.67 -20.48 -9.33
N GLY A 154 -13.71 -20.32 -10.16
CA GLY A 154 -13.92 -19.12 -10.96
C GLY A 154 -14.08 -17.86 -10.12
N GLY A 155 -14.97 -17.89 -9.13
CA GLY A 155 -15.18 -16.75 -8.23
C GLY A 155 -13.96 -16.44 -7.35
N ILE A 156 -13.25 -17.46 -6.86
CA ILE A 156 -12.10 -17.29 -5.95
C ILE A 156 -10.86 -16.80 -6.72
N LEU A 157 -10.55 -17.36 -7.89
CA LEU A 157 -9.33 -17.03 -8.63
C LEU A 157 -9.53 -15.97 -9.71
N PHE A 158 -10.68 -15.91 -10.36
CA PHE A 158 -10.93 -15.03 -11.51
C PHE A 158 -11.98 -13.96 -11.27
N GLY A 159 -12.67 -13.97 -10.12
CA GLY A 159 -13.70 -12.99 -9.77
C GLY A 159 -13.20 -11.71 -9.09
N ASN A 160 -11.89 -11.60 -8.81
CA ASN A 160 -11.34 -10.50 -8.04
C ASN A 160 -11.00 -9.28 -8.91
N SER A 161 -10.89 -8.11 -8.27
CA SER A 161 -10.48 -6.88 -8.94
C SER A 161 -9.06 -6.95 -9.50
N PHE A 162 -8.74 -6.10 -10.49
CA PHE A 162 -7.39 -5.96 -11.04
C PHE A 162 -6.32 -5.79 -9.97
N PHE A 163 -6.63 -5.08 -8.88
CA PHE A 163 -5.68 -4.79 -7.80
C PHE A 163 -5.28 -6.02 -6.99
N PHE A 164 -6.12 -7.04 -6.90
CA PHE A 164 -5.73 -8.31 -6.29
C PHE A 164 -4.55 -8.94 -7.05
N TYR A 165 -4.66 -9.03 -8.36
CA TYR A 165 -3.59 -9.61 -9.19
C TYR A 165 -2.33 -8.76 -9.17
N LEU A 166 -2.50 -7.44 -9.17
CA LEU A 166 -1.38 -6.50 -9.02
C LEU A 166 -0.68 -6.67 -7.67
N ALA A 167 -1.43 -6.82 -6.57
CA ALA A 167 -0.87 -7.05 -5.24
C ALA A 167 -0.08 -8.36 -5.16
N VAL A 168 -0.63 -9.45 -5.73
CA VAL A 168 0.06 -10.74 -5.82
C VAL A 168 1.32 -10.63 -6.69
N ALA A 169 1.25 -9.95 -7.82
CA ALA A 169 2.41 -9.69 -8.67
C ALA A 169 3.49 -8.88 -7.94
N CYS A 170 3.10 -7.84 -7.18
CA CYS A 170 4.01 -7.07 -6.32
C CYS A 170 4.63 -7.94 -5.23
N ALA A 171 3.88 -8.86 -4.60
CA ALA A 171 4.40 -9.79 -3.61
C ALA A 171 5.47 -10.72 -4.19
N VAL A 172 5.20 -11.29 -5.37
CA VAL A 172 6.15 -12.15 -6.09
C VAL A 172 7.38 -11.34 -6.53
N ALA A 173 7.20 -10.14 -7.03
CA ALA A 173 8.28 -9.25 -7.43
C ALA A 173 9.17 -8.86 -6.24
N LEU A 174 8.57 -8.52 -5.09
CA LEU A 174 9.30 -8.20 -3.87
C LEU A 174 10.07 -9.42 -3.35
N TYR A 175 9.44 -10.60 -3.33
CA TYR A 175 10.12 -11.85 -2.97
C TYR A 175 11.34 -12.12 -3.88
N TRP A 176 11.14 -12.00 -5.19
CA TRP A 176 12.22 -12.19 -6.16
C TRP A 176 13.32 -11.15 -5.97
N TYR A 177 12.96 -9.87 -5.82
CA TYR A 177 13.90 -8.79 -5.55
C TYR A 177 14.76 -9.06 -4.32
N LEU A 178 14.15 -9.37 -3.19
CA LEU A 178 14.84 -9.57 -1.91
C LEU A 178 15.72 -10.82 -1.89
N ASN A 179 15.33 -11.90 -2.59
CA ASN A 179 16.02 -13.19 -2.49
C ASN A 179 16.88 -13.55 -3.70
N LYS A 180 16.65 -12.94 -4.87
CA LYS A 180 17.30 -13.33 -6.12
C LYS A 180 18.12 -12.23 -6.77
N THR A 181 18.12 -10.99 -6.23
CA THR A 181 18.89 -9.88 -6.80
C THR A 181 20.03 -9.43 -5.88
N ARG A 182 21.12 -8.93 -6.48
CA ARG A 182 22.23 -8.35 -5.71
C ARG A 182 21.79 -7.13 -4.88
N SER A 183 20.92 -6.30 -5.45
CA SER A 183 20.39 -5.11 -4.76
C SER A 183 19.54 -5.49 -3.54
N GLY A 184 18.70 -6.53 -3.65
CA GLY A 184 17.92 -7.06 -2.52
C GLY A 184 18.82 -7.65 -1.42
N LEU A 185 19.91 -8.36 -1.81
CA LEU A 185 20.88 -8.85 -0.85
C LEU A 185 21.57 -7.70 -0.11
N TYR A 186 21.96 -6.64 -0.81
CA TYR A 186 22.54 -5.44 -0.19
C TYR A 186 21.55 -4.76 0.74
N LEU A 187 20.29 -4.66 0.36
CA LEU A 187 19.25 -4.11 1.22
C LEU A 187 19.11 -4.88 2.54
N ARG A 188 19.07 -6.21 2.47
CA ARG A 188 19.01 -7.08 3.65
C ARG A 188 20.25 -6.93 4.53
N SER A 189 21.45 -6.89 3.95
CA SER A 189 22.68 -6.68 4.71
C SER A 189 22.72 -5.32 5.41
N VAL A 190 22.17 -4.28 4.76
CA VAL A 190 21.99 -2.94 5.37
C VAL A 190 21.01 -2.99 6.55
N GLY A 191 19.95 -3.78 6.47
CA GLY A 191 19.00 -3.95 7.57
C GLY A 191 19.55 -4.74 8.75
N GLU A 192 20.29 -5.83 8.47
CA GLU A 192 20.85 -6.72 9.51
C GLU A 192 22.06 -6.10 10.21
N SER A 193 23.00 -5.50 9.49
CA SER A 193 24.20 -4.87 10.05
C SER A 193 24.66 -3.70 9.19
N PRO A 194 24.16 -2.47 9.45
CA PRO A 194 24.54 -1.29 8.68
C PRO A 194 26.06 -1.02 8.69
N ALA A 195 26.72 -1.26 9.84
CA ALA A 195 28.15 -1.03 9.97
C ALA A 195 28.98 -2.00 9.09
N THR A 196 28.59 -3.27 9.04
CA THR A 196 29.25 -4.26 8.19
C THR A 196 29.00 -3.99 6.71
N ALA A 197 27.78 -3.56 6.34
CA ALA A 197 27.45 -3.18 4.99
C ALA A 197 28.25 -1.97 4.51
N ASP A 198 28.43 -0.95 5.36
CA ASP A 198 29.24 0.23 5.09
C ASP A 198 30.72 -0.13 4.91
N ALA A 199 31.27 -0.97 5.78
CA ALA A 199 32.63 -1.50 5.65
C ALA A 199 32.87 -2.28 4.35
N ALA A 200 31.82 -2.91 3.81
CA ALA A 200 31.84 -3.58 2.50
C ALA A 200 31.62 -2.62 1.32
N GLY A 201 31.54 -1.30 1.55
CA GLY A 201 31.38 -0.27 0.51
C GLY A 201 29.94 -0.08 0.04
N ILE A 202 28.95 -0.61 0.75
CA ILE A 202 27.55 -0.45 0.39
C ILE A 202 27.03 0.88 0.97
N ASN A 203 26.42 1.73 0.14
CA ASN A 203 25.85 2.99 0.60
C ASN A 203 24.57 2.79 1.40
N VAL A 204 24.71 2.65 2.72
CA VAL A 204 23.63 2.39 3.68
C VAL A 204 22.51 3.42 3.58
N THR A 205 22.85 4.71 3.57
CA THR A 205 21.88 5.80 3.49
C THR A 205 20.99 5.70 2.25
N ARG A 206 21.60 5.49 1.07
CA ARG A 206 20.86 5.37 -0.19
C ARG A 206 19.86 4.20 -0.17
N TYR A 207 20.30 3.04 0.31
CA TYR A 207 19.42 1.85 0.38
C TYR A 207 18.26 2.06 1.34
N LYS A 208 18.50 2.65 2.52
CA LYS A 208 17.45 2.98 3.49
C LYS A 208 16.42 3.96 2.91
N TYR A 209 16.88 5.07 2.31
CA TYR A 209 15.98 6.04 1.69
C TYR A 209 15.13 5.43 0.58
N LEU A 210 15.74 4.73 -0.35
CA LEU A 210 15.02 4.13 -1.47
C LEU A 210 13.98 3.11 -1.00
N ALA A 211 14.35 2.23 -0.08
CA ALA A 211 13.43 1.22 0.45
C ALA A 211 12.24 1.86 1.18
N THR A 212 12.49 2.86 2.03
CA THR A 212 11.43 3.54 2.79
C THR A 212 10.51 4.36 1.88
N VAL A 213 11.05 5.09 0.91
CA VAL A 213 10.25 5.91 -0.01
C VAL A 213 9.41 5.04 -0.95
N ILE A 214 10.00 3.99 -1.53
CA ILE A 214 9.27 3.06 -2.39
C ILE A 214 8.24 2.27 -1.56
N GLY A 215 8.63 1.80 -0.38
CA GLY A 215 7.76 1.09 0.54
C GLY A 215 6.52 1.91 0.91
N GLY A 216 6.72 3.17 1.31
CA GLY A 216 5.60 4.05 1.62
C GLY A 216 4.72 4.38 0.41
N GLY A 217 5.33 4.51 -0.79
CA GLY A 217 4.55 4.65 -2.03
C GLY A 217 3.64 3.45 -2.28
N VAL A 218 4.15 2.23 -2.10
CA VAL A 218 3.37 0.98 -2.25
C VAL A 218 2.26 0.91 -1.18
N SER A 219 2.57 1.24 0.08
CA SER A 219 1.56 1.26 1.16
C SER A 219 0.43 2.26 0.87
N ALA A 220 0.76 3.44 0.33
CA ALA A 220 -0.21 4.47 -0.04
C ALA A 220 -1.17 4.01 -1.15
N VAL A 221 -0.67 3.22 -2.12
CA VAL A 221 -1.54 2.57 -3.13
C VAL A 221 -2.58 1.68 -2.47
N GLY A 222 -2.23 0.99 -1.38
CA GLY A 222 -3.21 0.23 -0.58
C GLY A 222 -4.37 1.10 -0.07
N GLY A 223 -4.08 2.32 0.38
CA GLY A 223 -5.12 3.28 0.79
C GLY A 223 -6.05 3.68 -0.35
N MET A 224 -5.51 3.96 -1.55
CA MET A 224 -6.29 4.24 -2.75
C MET A 224 -7.15 3.03 -3.15
N VAL A 225 -6.57 1.83 -3.14
CA VAL A 225 -7.30 0.59 -3.45
C VAL A 225 -8.47 0.41 -2.49
N TYR A 226 -8.28 0.66 -1.19
CA TYR A 226 -9.37 0.61 -0.21
C TYR A 226 -10.52 1.54 -0.57
N ILE A 227 -10.23 2.81 -0.84
CA ILE A 227 -11.25 3.81 -1.20
C ILE A 227 -11.97 3.42 -2.49
N MET A 228 -11.26 2.97 -3.51
CA MET A 228 -11.84 2.67 -4.82
C MET A 228 -12.64 1.36 -4.85
N THR A 229 -12.20 0.34 -4.10
CA THR A 229 -12.84 -0.98 -4.12
C THR A 229 -13.84 -1.17 -3.00
N ILE A 230 -13.48 -0.87 -1.75
CA ILE A 230 -14.30 -1.14 -0.56
C ILE A 230 -15.26 0.01 -0.27
N ALA A 231 -14.75 1.26 -0.23
CA ALA A 231 -15.59 2.45 -0.05
C ALA A 231 -16.34 2.86 -1.33
N GLY A 232 -16.22 2.10 -2.42
CA GLY A 232 -16.99 2.30 -3.65
C GLY A 232 -16.65 3.59 -4.40
N GLY A 233 -15.40 4.08 -4.31
CA GLY A 233 -14.95 5.30 -4.97
C GLY A 233 -15.60 6.57 -4.40
N VAL A 234 -15.98 6.54 -3.11
CA VAL A 234 -16.56 7.64 -2.37
C VAL A 234 -15.65 8.00 -1.21
N TRP A 235 -15.43 9.30 -0.96
CA TRP A 235 -14.70 9.72 0.23
C TRP A 235 -15.53 9.49 1.49
N ASN A 236 -14.93 8.81 2.46
CA ASN A 236 -15.46 8.67 3.81
C ASN A 236 -14.35 9.03 4.80
N HIS A 237 -14.66 9.99 5.68
CA HIS A 237 -13.73 10.54 6.66
C HIS A 237 -13.06 9.49 7.55
N GLU A 238 -13.79 8.47 7.96
CA GLU A 238 -13.29 7.40 8.86
C GLU A 238 -13.07 6.05 8.15
N GLY A 239 -13.34 5.99 6.86
CA GLY A 239 -13.38 4.72 6.13
C GLY A 239 -12.10 3.91 6.18
N LEU A 240 -10.93 4.57 6.23
CA LEU A 240 -9.61 3.93 6.28
C LEU A 240 -9.10 3.67 7.70
N SER A 241 -9.82 4.11 8.74
CA SER A 241 -9.33 4.06 10.13
C SER A 241 -8.99 2.64 10.57
N GLY A 242 -7.75 2.42 11.00
CA GLY A 242 -7.23 1.15 11.50
C GLY A 242 -6.66 0.21 10.43
N VAL A 243 -6.86 0.48 9.13
CA VAL A 243 -6.40 -0.41 8.05
C VAL A 243 -4.87 -0.47 7.98
N GLY A 244 -4.21 0.66 8.09
CA GLY A 244 -2.75 0.72 8.11
C GLY A 244 -2.15 0.12 9.38
N TRP A 245 -2.81 0.27 10.53
CA TRP A 245 -2.40 -0.39 11.77
C TRP A 245 -2.46 -1.91 11.66
N LEU A 246 -3.47 -2.47 10.99
CA LEU A 246 -3.54 -3.90 10.70
C LEU A 246 -2.39 -4.34 9.79
N ALA A 247 -2.03 -3.54 8.78
CA ALA A 247 -0.88 -3.85 7.91
C ALA A 247 0.43 -3.87 8.70
N VAL A 248 0.68 -2.90 9.57
CA VAL A 248 1.86 -2.88 10.46
C VAL A 248 1.86 -4.08 11.41
N ALA A 249 0.72 -4.38 12.03
CA ALA A 249 0.61 -5.53 12.92
C ALA A 249 0.96 -6.86 12.21
N LEU A 250 0.51 -7.05 10.97
CA LEU A 250 0.87 -8.22 10.17
C LEU A 250 2.38 -8.33 9.94
N VAL A 251 3.07 -7.21 9.66
CA VAL A 251 4.52 -7.21 9.48
C VAL A 251 5.24 -7.57 10.77
N ILE A 252 4.85 -6.97 11.90
CA ILE A 252 5.44 -7.27 13.21
C ILE A 252 5.26 -8.75 13.57
N PHE A 253 4.07 -9.31 13.36
CA PHE A 253 3.83 -10.74 13.62
C PHE A 253 4.69 -11.64 12.73
N LEU A 254 4.82 -11.31 11.43
CA LEU A 254 5.68 -12.07 10.52
C LEU A 254 7.16 -12.00 10.93
N SER A 255 7.62 -10.84 11.38
CA SER A 255 9.00 -10.64 11.87
C SER A 255 9.26 -11.44 13.14
N LEU A 256 8.32 -11.44 14.09
CA LEU A 256 8.44 -12.20 15.35
C LEU A 256 8.50 -13.72 15.13
N ILE A 257 7.77 -14.27 14.15
CA ILE A 257 7.81 -15.70 13.82
C ILE A 257 9.23 -16.11 13.38
N HIS A 258 9.91 -15.29 12.60
CA HIS A 258 11.28 -15.55 12.16
C HIS A 258 12.34 -15.41 13.28
N ILE A 259 12.09 -14.57 14.29
CA ILE A 259 12.99 -14.40 15.45
C ILE A 259 12.82 -15.58 16.43
N SER A 260 11.63 -16.15 16.54
CA SER A 260 11.32 -17.24 17.47
C SER A 260 11.71 -18.64 16.96
N GLU A 261 12.11 -18.78 15.69
CA GLU A 261 12.69 -20.05 15.22
C GLU A 261 14.07 -20.23 15.86
N PRO A 262 14.23 -21.16 16.85
CA PRO A 262 15.54 -21.46 17.37
C PRO A 262 16.38 -22.01 16.21
N THR A 263 17.54 -21.41 16.00
CA THR A 263 18.55 -21.94 15.08
C THR A 263 18.81 -23.41 15.40
N ARG A 264 18.06 -24.31 14.77
CA ARG A 264 18.47 -25.71 14.63
C ARG A 264 19.70 -25.75 13.73
N ARG A 265 20.83 -25.36 14.27
CA ARG A 265 22.14 -25.72 13.76
C ARG A 265 22.65 -26.78 14.73
N THR A 266 22.37 -28.01 14.44
CA THR A 266 23.22 -29.15 14.79
C THR A 266 24.06 -29.46 13.58
#